data_04dd9f327f0e7e19b4cb050497841c3d
#
_entry.id   04dd9f327f0e7e19b4cb050497841c3d
#
_cell.length_a   1.000
_cell.length_b   1.000
_cell.length_c   1.000
_cell.angle_alpha   90.00
_cell.angle_beta   90.00
_cell.angle_gamma   90.00
#
_symmetry.space_group_name_H-M   'P 1'
#
loop_
_entity.id
_entity.type
_entity.pdbx_description
1 polymer ?
#
loop_
_entity_poly.entity_id
_entity_poly.type
_entity_poly.pdbx_seq_one_letter_code
_entity_poly.pdbx_strand_id
1 'polypeptide(L)'
;MADHPVDTKAQPVLHGDADVVENPWGPLRRLTGARIAMGRAGVSQPTTPQLAFQLAHAQARDAVHLALDAQALHAALEALGHGCLRLHSAAPDRDAYLQRPDLGRRLDAASRGSLLAACTADSKAGAQTQEPCAELPADPQRPYDVAFVVADGLSAQAIASHALPFLQGMLPRLSAEGWRVAPLALVEQGRVAVADEVGELLGARLVVILIGERPGLSSPDSMGLYLTWMPRVGLSDASRNCISNVRPAGLPLAEAADKLLWLMTEARRRGLSGVALKDETMQAAAGPGVLPATSFLLPGRADA
;
A
#
# COMPACT_ATOMS: atom_id res chain seq x y z
N MET A 1 29.04 -24.68 74.72
CA MET A 1 27.95 -24.70 73.73
C MET A 1 27.48 -23.25 73.58
N ALA A 2 27.89 -22.57 72.56
CA ALA A 2 27.53 -21.18 72.32
C ALA A 2 26.46 -21.16 71.20
N ASP A 3 25.31 -20.58 71.56
CA ASP A 3 24.15 -20.42 70.73
C ASP A 3 24.41 -19.24 69.79
N HIS A 4 24.39 -19.49 68.48
CA HIS A 4 24.47 -18.46 67.47
C HIS A 4 23.04 -18.05 67.08
N PRO A 5 22.69 -16.78 67.15
CA PRO A 5 21.40 -16.32 66.66
C PRO A 5 21.39 -16.37 65.12
N VAL A 6 20.37 -17.01 64.59
CA VAL A 6 20.06 -17.06 63.15
C VAL A 6 19.61 -15.68 62.69
N ASP A 7 20.37 -15.12 61.80
CA ASP A 7 20.12 -13.82 61.18
C ASP A 7 18.83 -13.88 60.35
N THR A 8 17.86 -13.08 60.74
CA THR A 8 16.53 -13.01 60.12
C THR A 8 16.63 -12.35 58.78
N LYS A 9 16.35 -13.10 57.74
CA LYS A 9 16.29 -12.70 56.34
C LYS A 9 15.68 -11.32 56.15
N ALA A 10 16.46 -10.40 55.58
CA ALA A 10 15.96 -9.20 55.00
C ALA A 10 14.98 -9.57 53.86
N GLN A 11 13.71 -9.22 54.03
CA GLN A 11 12.72 -9.33 52.96
C GLN A 11 13.16 -8.43 51.81
N PRO A 12 13.07 -8.88 50.55
CA PRO A 12 13.34 -8.01 49.42
C PRO A 12 12.32 -6.87 49.44
N VAL A 13 12.80 -5.65 49.61
CA VAL A 13 12.01 -4.45 49.43
C VAL A 13 11.62 -4.44 47.97
N LEU A 14 10.34 -4.65 47.67
CA LEU A 14 9.76 -4.40 46.39
C LEU A 14 9.86 -2.88 46.18
N HIS A 15 10.90 -2.44 45.49
CA HIS A 15 11.00 -1.06 45.05
C HIS A 15 9.86 -0.84 44.06
N GLY A 16 8.95 0.08 44.40
CA GLY A 16 7.92 0.56 43.49
C GLY A 16 8.56 1.22 42.25
N ASP A 17 7.75 1.69 41.34
CA ASP A 17 8.03 2.24 39.99
C ASP A 17 9.26 3.17 39.81
N ALA A 18 10.12 3.34 40.80
CA ALA A 18 11.25 4.27 40.85
C ALA A 18 12.50 3.80 40.04
N ASP A 19 12.52 2.56 39.54
CA ASP A 19 13.74 2.00 38.92
C ASP A 19 13.85 2.28 37.41
N VAL A 20 12.87 2.93 36.80
CA VAL A 20 12.92 3.35 35.40
C VAL A 20 13.34 4.81 35.30
N VAL A 21 14.52 5.02 34.72
CA VAL A 21 15.00 6.39 34.41
C VAL A 21 14.32 6.85 33.13
N GLU A 22 13.49 7.87 33.25
CA GLU A 22 12.82 8.49 32.11
C GLU A 22 13.84 9.22 31.20
N ASN A 23 13.50 9.28 29.90
CA ASN A 23 14.31 10.00 28.93
C ASN A 23 13.73 11.40 28.69
N PRO A 24 14.54 12.49 28.72
CA PRO A 24 14.05 13.86 28.52
C PRO A 24 13.41 14.11 27.15
N TRP A 25 13.65 13.24 26.17
CA TRP A 25 13.02 13.26 24.85
C TRP A 25 11.62 12.60 24.83
N GLY A 26 11.10 12.18 25.98
CA GLY A 26 9.77 11.57 26.11
C GLY A 26 8.65 12.35 25.41
N PRO A 27 8.58 13.70 25.50
CA PRO A 27 7.58 14.49 24.81
C PRO A 27 7.53 14.30 23.29
N LEU A 28 8.66 13.99 22.63
CA LEU A 28 8.73 13.79 21.18
C LEU A 28 7.99 12.53 20.72
N ARG A 29 7.74 11.56 21.62
CA ARG A 29 6.95 10.36 21.29
C ARG A 29 5.54 10.67 20.81
N ARG A 30 4.99 11.83 21.15
CA ARG A 30 3.67 12.28 20.67
C ARG A 30 3.66 12.71 19.20
N LEU A 31 4.83 13.00 18.64
CA LEU A 31 5.00 13.48 17.27
C LEU A 31 5.36 12.36 16.26
N THR A 32 5.64 11.16 16.76
CA THR A 32 6.09 10.05 15.91
C THR A 32 5.71 8.70 16.49
N GLY A 33 5.39 7.73 15.63
CA GLY A 33 5.22 6.32 15.99
C GLY A 33 6.55 5.58 16.22
N ALA A 34 7.71 6.25 16.04
CA ALA A 34 9.02 5.67 16.28
C ALA A 34 9.23 5.33 17.77
N ARG A 35 9.96 4.25 18.03
CA ARG A 35 10.30 3.81 19.40
C ARG A 35 11.52 4.56 19.93
N ILE A 36 11.33 5.85 20.20
CA ILE A 36 12.35 6.73 20.78
C ILE A 36 12.07 6.95 22.27
N ALA A 37 13.06 7.43 23.01
CA ALA A 37 12.92 7.88 24.41
C ALA A 37 12.24 6.84 25.33
N MET A 38 12.59 5.56 25.20
CA MET A 38 11.93 4.46 25.91
C MET A 38 12.35 4.35 27.39
N GLY A 39 13.28 5.19 27.85
CA GLY A 39 13.85 5.10 29.17
C GLY A 39 14.82 3.92 29.32
N ARG A 40 15.25 3.69 30.57
CA ARG A 40 16.12 2.55 30.93
C ARG A 40 15.83 2.09 32.36
N ALA A 41 16.04 0.80 32.59
CA ALA A 41 16.06 0.18 33.93
C ALA A 41 17.49 -0.35 34.16
N GLY A 42 18.30 0.39 34.94
CA GLY A 42 19.73 0.14 35.03
C GLY A 42 20.43 0.27 33.67
N VAL A 43 21.03 -0.81 33.17
CA VAL A 43 21.68 -0.91 31.85
C VAL A 43 20.76 -1.53 30.77
N SER A 44 19.52 -1.87 31.13
CA SER A 44 18.58 -2.57 30.28
C SER A 44 17.42 -1.69 29.83
N GLN A 45 16.69 -2.14 28.81
CA GLN A 45 15.39 -1.58 28.44
C GLN A 45 14.34 -1.89 29.52
N PRO A 46 13.41 -0.96 29.82
CA PRO A 46 12.28 -1.27 30.68
C PRO A 46 11.39 -2.37 30.09
N THR A 47 10.75 -3.16 30.93
CA THR A 47 9.94 -4.32 30.53
C THR A 47 8.77 -3.92 29.61
N THR A 48 8.05 -2.85 29.91
CA THR A 48 6.90 -2.39 29.13
C THR A 48 7.25 -2.07 27.66
N PRO A 49 8.28 -1.24 27.34
CA PRO A 49 8.71 -1.04 25.97
C PRO A 49 9.20 -2.32 25.27
N GLN A 50 9.86 -3.22 26.00
CA GLN A 50 10.31 -4.50 25.49
C GLN A 50 9.14 -5.39 25.07
N LEU A 51 8.11 -5.52 25.90
CA LEU A 51 6.91 -6.30 25.58
C LEU A 51 6.13 -5.66 24.42
N ALA A 52 6.00 -4.34 24.40
CA ALA A 52 5.36 -3.63 23.28
C ALA A 52 6.11 -3.84 21.95
N PHE A 53 7.44 -3.91 21.98
CA PHE A 53 8.24 -4.24 20.79
C PHE A 53 8.01 -5.68 20.33
N GLN A 54 8.01 -6.66 21.24
CA GLN A 54 7.75 -8.06 20.93
C GLN A 54 6.36 -8.27 20.33
N LEU A 55 5.33 -7.62 20.89
CA LEU A 55 3.97 -7.67 20.36
C LEU A 55 3.92 -7.11 18.93
N ALA A 56 4.50 -5.92 18.69
CA ALA A 56 4.53 -5.32 17.38
C ALA A 56 5.28 -6.18 16.36
N HIS A 57 6.36 -6.85 16.77
CA HIS A 57 7.08 -7.78 15.90
C HIS A 57 6.24 -9.02 15.58
N ALA A 58 5.53 -9.58 16.56
CA ALA A 58 4.61 -10.69 16.31
C ALA A 58 3.49 -10.30 15.34
N GLN A 59 2.86 -9.15 15.54
CA GLN A 59 1.81 -8.63 14.64
C GLN A 59 2.32 -8.41 13.22
N ALA A 60 3.52 -7.85 13.05
CA ALA A 60 4.11 -7.66 11.72
C ALA A 60 4.43 -9.00 11.04
N ARG A 61 4.91 -10.00 11.79
CA ARG A 61 5.15 -11.34 11.28
C ARG A 61 3.83 -12.02 10.87
N ASP A 62 2.82 -11.94 11.71
CA ASP A 62 1.52 -12.56 11.42
C ASP A 62 0.88 -11.93 10.17
N ALA A 63 0.99 -10.62 9.99
CA ALA A 63 0.51 -9.94 8.80
C ALA A 63 1.18 -10.44 7.50
N VAL A 64 2.46 -10.86 7.55
CA VAL A 64 3.15 -11.46 6.39
C VAL A 64 2.62 -12.85 6.05
N HIS A 65 2.26 -13.65 7.05
CA HIS A 65 1.85 -15.04 6.86
C HIS A 65 0.34 -15.23 6.76
N LEU A 66 -0.46 -14.23 7.13
CA LEU A 66 -1.90 -14.27 7.01
C LEU A 66 -2.31 -14.45 5.55
N ALA A 67 -3.13 -15.46 5.27
CA ALA A 67 -3.72 -15.65 3.95
C ALA A 67 -4.87 -14.66 3.72
N LEU A 68 -4.98 -14.16 2.50
CA LEU A 68 -6.13 -13.35 2.08
C LEU A 68 -7.34 -14.28 1.89
N ASP A 69 -8.48 -13.90 2.44
CA ASP A 69 -9.76 -14.51 2.03
C ASP A 69 -10.14 -13.95 0.65
N ALA A 70 -9.52 -14.55 -0.38
CA ALA A 70 -9.68 -14.12 -1.75
C ALA A 70 -11.12 -14.36 -2.25
N GLN A 71 -11.84 -15.36 -1.72
CA GLN A 71 -13.22 -15.63 -2.12
C GLN A 71 -14.17 -14.54 -1.62
N ALA A 72 -14.09 -14.20 -0.36
CA ALA A 72 -14.91 -13.13 0.22
C ALA A 72 -14.62 -11.78 -0.42
N LEU A 73 -13.33 -11.45 -0.62
CA LEU A 73 -12.95 -10.20 -1.26
C LEU A 73 -13.40 -10.14 -2.73
N HIS A 74 -13.25 -11.23 -3.48
CA HIS A 74 -13.71 -11.31 -4.86
C HIS A 74 -15.22 -11.04 -4.96
N ALA A 75 -16.03 -11.70 -4.15
CA ALA A 75 -17.48 -11.47 -4.13
C ALA A 75 -17.84 -10.01 -3.79
N ALA A 76 -17.12 -9.39 -2.85
CA ALA A 76 -17.32 -8.00 -2.50
C ALA A 76 -16.90 -7.04 -3.63
N LEU A 77 -15.84 -7.34 -4.36
CA LEU A 77 -15.41 -6.57 -5.52
C LEU A 77 -16.37 -6.71 -6.70
N GLU A 78 -16.89 -7.92 -6.96
CA GLU A 78 -17.93 -8.11 -7.98
C GLU A 78 -19.20 -7.31 -7.71
N ALA A 79 -19.58 -7.14 -6.45
CA ALA A 79 -20.72 -6.34 -6.05
C ALA A 79 -20.56 -4.84 -6.39
N LEU A 80 -19.37 -4.37 -6.76
CA LEU A 80 -19.15 -3.00 -7.26
C LEU A 80 -19.65 -2.78 -8.70
N GLY A 81 -20.02 -3.85 -9.41
CA GLY A 81 -20.66 -3.77 -10.74
C GLY A 81 -19.70 -3.63 -11.92
N HIS A 82 -18.38 -3.75 -11.71
CA HIS A 82 -17.38 -3.68 -12.79
C HIS A 82 -16.89 -5.04 -13.27
N GLY A 83 -17.42 -6.15 -12.75
CA GLY A 83 -16.85 -7.49 -12.92
C GLY A 83 -15.50 -7.63 -12.19
N CYS A 84 -15.18 -8.86 -11.78
CA CYS A 84 -13.90 -9.12 -11.11
C CYS A 84 -13.32 -10.46 -11.56
N LEU A 85 -12.06 -10.47 -11.98
CA LEU A 85 -11.33 -11.66 -12.37
C LEU A 85 -10.46 -12.12 -11.18
N ARG A 86 -10.60 -13.37 -10.78
CA ARG A 86 -9.72 -13.99 -9.79
C ARG A 86 -8.55 -14.66 -10.49
N LEU A 87 -7.35 -14.23 -10.18
CA LEU A 87 -6.11 -14.62 -10.83
C LEU A 87 -5.08 -15.03 -9.76
N HIS A 88 -4.06 -15.74 -10.18
CA HIS A 88 -2.95 -16.16 -9.32
C HIS A 88 -1.61 -15.87 -10.01
N SER A 89 -0.60 -15.51 -9.22
CA SER A 89 0.76 -15.38 -9.74
C SER A 89 1.39 -16.75 -10.00
N ALA A 90 2.57 -16.76 -10.59
CA ALA A 90 3.34 -18.00 -10.80
C ALA A 90 3.95 -18.57 -9.50
N ALA A 91 3.83 -17.88 -8.35
CA ALA A 91 4.21 -18.42 -7.05
C ALA A 91 3.11 -19.36 -6.54
N PRO A 92 3.37 -20.67 -6.39
CA PRO A 92 2.32 -21.65 -6.08
C PRO A 92 1.77 -21.52 -4.65
N ASP A 93 2.56 -20.96 -3.73
CA ASP A 93 2.20 -20.82 -2.33
C ASP A 93 2.93 -19.63 -1.69
N ARG A 94 2.63 -19.35 -0.41
CA ARG A 94 3.21 -18.22 0.34
C ARG A 94 4.71 -18.34 0.54
N ASP A 95 5.22 -19.53 0.75
CA ASP A 95 6.65 -19.75 0.98
C ASP A 95 7.46 -19.49 -0.30
N ALA A 96 6.99 -20.00 -1.42
CA ALA A 96 7.56 -19.70 -2.73
C ALA A 96 7.48 -18.19 -3.06
N TYR A 97 6.37 -17.54 -2.76
CA TYR A 97 6.20 -16.10 -2.95
C TYR A 97 7.22 -15.28 -2.14
N LEU A 98 7.51 -15.68 -0.90
CA LEU A 98 8.47 -14.97 -0.04
C LEU A 98 9.92 -15.20 -0.49
N GLN A 99 10.26 -16.41 -0.92
CA GLN A 99 11.61 -16.81 -1.30
C GLN A 99 11.95 -16.52 -2.76
N ARG A 100 10.96 -16.52 -3.65
CA ARG A 100 11.10 -16.36 -5.10
C ARG A 100 10.23 -15.20 -5.60
N PRO A 101 10.65 -13.95 -5.33
CA PRO A 101 9.89 -12.76 -5.72
C PRO A 101 9.70 -12.60 -7.24
N ASP A 102 10.50 -13.27 -8.05
CA ASP A 102 10.37 -13.35 -9.49
C ASP A 102 9.07 -14.03 -9.92
N LEU A 103 8.62 -15.07 -9.22
CA LEU A 103 7.37 -15.78 -9.50
C LEU A 103 6.14 -14.91 -9.21
N GLY A 104 6.17 -14.11 -8.17
CA GLY A 104 5.07 -13.18 -7.85
C GLY A 104 4.92 -12.01 -8.84
N ARG A 105 5.87 -11.81 -9.75
CA ARG A 105 5.85 -10.75 -10.76
C ARG A 105 5.13 -11.14 -12.05
N ARG A 106 4.71 -12.40 -12.19
CA ARG A 106 4.08 -12.94 -13.39
C ARG A 106 2.82 -13.71 -13.00
N LEU A 107 1.86 -13.72 -13.89
CA LEU A 107 0.71 -14.60 -13.78
C LEU A 107 1.10 -16.07 -14.03
N ASP A 108 0.38 -16.99 -13.43
CA ASP A 108 0.43 -18.38 -13.82
C ASP A 108 -0.23 -18.61 -15.20
N ALA A 109 -0.05 -19.78 -15.77
CA ALA A 109 -0.56 -20.09 -17.12
C ALA A 109 -2.09 -20.13 -17.18
N ALA A 110 -2.75 -20.60 -16.10
CA ALA A 110 -4.21 -20.70 -16.04
C ALA A 110 -4.84 -19.30 -15.96
N SER A 111 -4.32 -18.42 -15.09
CA SER A 111 -4.78 -17.04 -14.95
C SER A 111 -4.58 -16.23 -16.22
N ARG A 112 -3.45 -16.43 -16.90
CA ARG A 112 -3.20 -15.79 -18.20
C ARG A 112 -4.22 -16.26 -19.25
N GLY A 113 -4.52 -17.57 -19.29
CA GLY A 113 -5.53 -18.12 -20.18
C GLY A 113 -6.93 -17.57 -19.91
N SER A 114 -7.31 -17.49 -18.63
CA SER A 114 -8.60 -16.93 -18.21
C SER A 114 -8.74 -15.45 -18.60
N LEU A 115 -7.69 -14.67 -18.42
CA LEU A 115 -7.65 -13.25 -18.75
C LEU A 115 -7.82 -13.03 -20.27
N LEU A 116 -7.11 -13.80 -21.10
CA LEU A 116 -7.22 -13.75 -22.55
C LEU A 116 -8.63 -14.16 -23.03
N ALA A 117 -9.23 -15.16 -22.40
CA ALA A 117 -10.60 -15.59 -22.72
C ALA A 117 -11.63 -14.51 -22.37
N ALA A 118 -11.49 -13.83 -21.23
CA ALA A 118 -12.34 -12.71 -20.83
C ALA A 118 -12.27 -11.56 -21.84
N CYS A 119 -11.07 -11.17 -22.27
CA CYS A 119 -10.87 -10.10 -23.26
C CYS A 119 -11.51 -10.42 -24.61
N THR A 120 -11.50 -11.70 -25.02
CA THR A 120 -12.14 -12.12 -26.28
C THR A 120 -13.66 -12.15 -26.20
N ALA A 121 -14.21 -12.41 -25.00
CA ALA A 121 -15.66 -12.40 -24.76
C ALA A 121 -16.21 -10.96 -24.79
N ASP A 122 -15.54 -10.03 -24.13
CA ASP A 122 -15.92 -8.60 -24.10
C ASP A 122 -15.86 -7.97 -25.50
N SER A 123 -14.87 -8.34 -26.31
CA SER A 123 -14.77 -7.88 -27.69
C SER A 123 -15.94 -8.35 -28.55
N LYS A 124 -16.59 -9.48 -28.22
CA LYS A 124 -17.77 -10.03 -28.95
C LYS A 124 -19.09 -9.48 -28.41
N ALA A 125 -19.16 -9.07 -27.15
CA ALA A 125 -20.39 -8.57 -26.51
C ALA A 125 -20.77 -7.15 -26.97
N GLY A 126 -19.95 -6.51 -27.80
CA GLY A 126 -20.22 -5.21 -28.40
C GLY A 126 -19.93 -4.07 -27.41
N ALA A 127 -19.16 -3.14 -27.91
CA ALA A 127 -18.96 -1.84 -27.31
C ALA A 127 -20.30 -1.18 -26.96
N GLN A 128 -20.78 -1.36 -25.72
CA GLN A 128 -21.85 -0.56 -25.20
C GLN A 128 -21.25 0.80 -24.80
N THR A 129 -21.38 1.72 -25.75
CA THR A 129 -21.65 3.15 -25.64
C THR A 129 -21.36 3.80 -24.29
N GLN A 130 -20.09 3.92 -23.93
CA GLN A 130 -19.61 5.13 -23.27
C GLN A 130 -18.86 5.93 -24.32
N GLU A 131 -19.29 7.16 -24.57
CA GLU A 131 -18.57 8.04 -25.45
C GLU A 131 -17.11 8.20 -24.99
N PRO A 132 -16.11 8.12 -25.89
CA PRO A 132 -14.71 8.26 -25.49
C PRO A 132 -14.51 9.64 -24.87
N CYS A 133 -13.80 9.68 -23.74
CA CYS A 133 -13.34 10.93 -23.16
C CYS A 133 -12.58 11.73 -24.23
N ALA A 134 -12.95 12.98 -24.46
CA ALA A 134 -12.59 13.77 -25.65
C ALA A 134 -11.07 14.03 -25.84
N GLU A 135 -10.21 13.61 -24.91
CA GLU A 135 -8.79 13.98 -24.91
C GLU A 135 -7.84 12.96 -25.58
N LEU A 136 -8.28 11.72 -25.83
CA LEU A 136 -7.42 10.70 -26.46
C LEU A 136 -8.16 9.95 -27.57
N PRO A 137 -7.50 9.73 -28.73
CA PRO A 137 -8.10 8.96 -29.82
C PRO A 137 -8.41 7.53 -29.34
N ALA A 138 -9.55 6.99 -29.79
CA ALA A 138 -9.92 5.60 -29.55
C ALA A 138 -8.85 4.68 -30.14
N ASP A 139 -8.27 3.82 -29.32
CA ASP A 139 -7.33 2.79 -29.74
C ASP A 139 -8.04 1.44 -29.61
N PRO A 140 -8.33 0.74 -30.74
CA PRO A 140 -8.99 -0.56 -30.68
C PRO A 140 -8.22 -1.63 -29.92
N GLN A 141 -6.89 -1.48 -29.79
CA GLN A 141 -6.06 -2.41 -29.03
C GLN A 141 -6.06 -2.08 -27.52
N ARG A 142 -6.55 -0.88 -27.13
CA ARG A 142 -6.62 -0.43 -25.75
C ARG A 142 -7.99 0.15 -25.44
N PRO A 143 -8.99 -0.73 -25.27
CA PRO A 143 -10.37 -0.32 -25.02
C PRO A 143 -10.59 0.36 -23.68
N TYR A 144 -9.69 0.13 -22.71
CA TYR A 144 -9.80 0.67 -21.36
C TYR A 144 -8.78 1.77 -21.09
N ASP A 145 -9.21 2.79 -20.36
CA ASP A 145 -8.34 3.86 -19.93
C ASP A 145 -7.53 3.44 -18.69
N VAL A 146 -8.16 2.64 -17.79
CA VAL A 146 -7.50 2.15 -16.58
C VAL A 146 -7.95 0.73 -16.21
N ALA A 147 -7.00 -0.08 -15.73
CA ALA A 147 -7.25 -1.35 -15.04
C ALA A 147 -6.83 -1.25 -13.58
N PHE A 148 -7.67 -1.76 -12.67
CA PHE A 148 -7.33 -1.89 -11.27
C PHE A 148 -6.99 -3.34 -10.93
N VAL A 149 -5.84 -3.52 -10.29
CA VAL A 149 -5.36 -4.80 -9.77
C VAL A 149 -5.32 -4.72 -8.26
N VAL A 150 -5.86 -5.71 -7.58
CA VAL A 150 -5.79 -5.86 -6.13
C VAL A 150 -4.93 -7.09 -5.84
N ALA A 151 -3.86 -6.94 -5.08
CA ALA A 151 -2.96 -8.04 -4.76
C ALA A 151 -2.64 -8.08 -3.25
N ASP A 152 -2.61 -9.28 -2.68
CA ASP A 152 -2.29 -9.50 -1.26
C ASP A 152 -0.92 -8.92 -0.86
N GLY A 153 0.05 -8.97 -1.74
CA GLY A 153 1.39 -8.44 -1.46
C GLY A 153 2.04 -9.09 -0.24
N LEU A 154 2.67 -8.28 0.58
CA LEU A 154 3.28 -8.71 1.84
C LEU A 154 2.37 -8.53 3.05
N SER A 155 1.19 -7.92 2.90
CA SER A 155 0.18 -7.76 3.95
C SER A 155 -1.22 -8.01 3.39
N ALA A 156 -1.70 -9.23 3.50
CA ALA A 156 -3.10 -9.57 3.17
C ALA A 156 -4.09 -8.77 4.04
N GLN A 157 -3.71 -8.45 5.29
CA GLN A 157 -4.51 -7.64 6.20
C GLN A 157 -4.76 -6.24 5.65
N ALA A 158 -3.76 -5.59 5.04
CA ALA A 158 -3.91 -4.26 4.45
C ALA A 158 -4.95 -4.28 3.32
N ILE A 159 -4.89 -5.29 2.47
CA ILE A 159 -5.81 -5.44 1.34
C ILE A 159 -7.22 -5.80 1.81
N ALA A 160 -7.36 -6.72 2.75
CA ALA A 160 -8.66 -7.07 3.33
C ALA A 160 -9.36 -5.87 3.97
N SER A 161 -8.59 -4.97 4.60
CA SER A 161 -9.13 -3.81 5.30
C SER A 161 -9.39 -2.59 4.41
N HIS A 162 -8.56 -2.36 3.39
CA HIS A 162 -8.51 -1.06 2.72
C HIS A 162 -8.86 -1.10 1.22
N ALA A 163 -8.72 -2.23 0.52
CA ALA A 163 -8.93 -2.27 -0.93
C ALA A 163 -10.38 -1.98 -1.32
N LEU A 164 -11.35 -2.66 -0.70
CA LEU A 164 -12.76 -2.46 -1.00
C LEU A 164 -13.23 -1.01 -0.72
N PRO A 165 -13.04 -0.43 0.49
CA PRO A 165 -13.49 0.94 0.75
C PRO A 165 -12.76 1.98 -0.12
N PHE A 166 -11.50 1.73 -0.50
CA PHE A 166 -10.79 2.59 -1.44
C PHE A 166 -11.46 2.59 -2.83
N LEU A 167 -11.75 1.41 -3.38
CA LEU A 167 -12.40 1.29 -4.70
C LEU A 167 -13.84 1.82 -4.68
N GLN A 168 -14.59 1.62 -3.58
CA GLN A 168 -15.90 2.22 -3.40
C GLN A 168 -15.89 3.74 -3.50
N GLY A 169 -14.84 4.38 -3.00
CA GLY A 169 -14.67 5.84 -3.13
C GLY A 169 -14.14 6.28 -4.50
N MET A 170 -13.34 5.45 -5.15
CA MET A 170 -12.62 5.82 -6.39
C MET A 170 -13.45 5.58 -7.65
N LEU A 171 -14.11 4.43 -7.79
CA LEU A 171 -14.82 4.04 -9.02
C LEU A 171 -15.93 5.01 -9.42
N PRO A 172 -16.78 5.52 -8.51
CA PRO A 172 -17.80 6.51 -8.87
C PRO A 172 -17.19 7.82 -9.42
N ARG A 173 -16.04 8.25 -8.90
CA ARG A 173 -15.33 9.45 -9.36
C ARG A 173 -14.83 9.28 -10.79
N LEU A 174 -14.24 8.11 -11.08
CA LEU A 174 -13.78 7.79 -12.43
C LEU A 174 -14.94 7.72 -13.43
N SER A 175 -16.06 7.11 -13.03
CA SER A 175 -17.28 7.09 -13.84
C SER A 175 -17.79 8.50 -14.15
N ALA A 176 -17.80 9.38 -13.16
CA ALA A 176 -18.22 10.78 -13.34
C ALA A 176 -17.30 11.57 -14.30
N GLU A 177 -16.01 11.21 -14.38
CA GLU A 177 -15.03 11.80 -15.29
C GLU A 177 -14.94 11.06 -16.63
N GLY A 178 -15.80 10.09 -16.90
CA GLY A 178 -15.85 9.34 -18.16
C GLY A 178 -14.68 8.37 -18.40
N TRP A 179 -14.03 7.88 -17.33
CA TRP A 179 -12.99 6.88 -17.46
C TRP A 179 -13.57 5.50 -17.79
N ARG A 180 -13.04 4.85 -18.80
CA ARG A 180 -13.37 3.45 -19.13
C ARG A 180 -12.51 2.54 -18.26
N VAL A 181 -13.14 1.97 -17.23
CA VAL A 181 -12.50 1.08 -16.27
C VAL A 181 -12.64 -0.38 -16.76
N ALA A 182 -11.52 -1.09 -16.81
CA ALA A 182 -11.51 -2.52 -17.12
C ALA A 182 -12.15 -3.33 -15.97
N PRO A 183 -12.54 -4.60 -16.20
CA PRO A 183 -12.85 -5.51 -15.11
C PRO A 183 -11.75 -5.52 -14.04
N LEU A 184 -12.14 -5.54 -12.77
CA LEU A 184 -11.19 -5.60 -11.65
C LEU A 184 -10.44 -6.92 -11.69
N ALA A 185 -9.19 -6.92 -11.27
CA ALA A 185 -8.38 -8.14 -11.17
C ALA A 185 -7.90 -8.34 -9.73
N LEU A 186 -8.29 -9.44 -9.09
CA LEU A 186 -7.77 -9.88 -7.80
C LEU A 186 -6.69 -10.92 -8.04
N VAL A 187 -5.44 -10.61 -7.68
CA VAL A 187 -4.27 -11.48 -7.92
C VAL A 187 -3.71 -11.98 -6.60
N GLU A 188 -3.80 -13.27 -6.38
CA GLU A 188 -3.20 -13.92 -5.21
C GLU A 188 -1.68 -14.09 -5.41
N GLN A 189 -0.91 -13.91 -4.34
CA GLN A 189 0.56 -13.97 -4.31
C GLN A 189 1.23 -13.00 -5.31
N GLY A 190 0.60 -11.81 -5.51
CA GLY A 190 1.06 -10.83 -6.48
C GLY A 190 2.17 -9.91 -5.95
N ARG A 191 3.16 -9.58 -6.80
CA ARG A 191 4.11 -8.47 -6.63
C ARG A 191 3.71 -7.33 -7.56
N VAL A 192 4.22 -6.12 -7.30
CA VAL A 192 3.84 -4.91 -8.06
C VAL A 192 3.85 -5.13 -9.57
N ALA A 193 4.88 -5.78 -10.10
CA ALA A 193 5.06 -5.95 -11.55
C ALA A 193 4.05 -6.93 -12.20
N VAL A 194 3.27 -7.72 -11.45
CA VAL A 194 2.21 -8.55 -12.03
C VAL A 194 1.12 -7.69 -12.68
N ALA A 195 0.91 -6.48 -12.17
CA ALA A 195 -0.06 -5.54 -12.72
C ALA A 195 0.27 -5.11 -14.17
N ASP A 196 1.54 -5.07 -14.53
CA ASP A 196 1.93 -4.73 -15.90
C ASP A 196 1.41 -5.78 -16.90
N GLU A 197 1.55 -7.07 -16.56
CA GLU A 197 1.03 -8.15 -17.38
C GLU A 197 -0.50 -8.16 -17.45
N VAL A 198 -1.17 -7.90 -16.31
CA VAL A 198 -2.63 -7.78 -16.26
C VAL A 198 -3.11 -6.61 -17.11
N GLY A 199 -2.51 -5.43 -16.95
CA GLY A 199 -2.89 -4.23 -17.70
C GLY A 199 -2.59 -4.34 -19.20
N GLU A 200 -1.49 -4.99 -19.58
CA GLU A 200 -1.15 -5.29 -20.97
C GLU A 200 -2.19 -6.19 -21.62
N LEU A 201 -2.54 -7.33 -20.97
CA LEU A 201 -3.48 -8.31 -21.46
C LEU A 201 -4.92 -7.77 -21.53
N LEU A 202 -5.34 -6.95 -20.56
CA LEU A 202 -6.63 -6.26 -20.59
C LEU A 202 -6.70 -5.16 -21.66
N GLY A 203 -5.57 -4.73 -22.22
CA GLY A 203 -5.51 -3.60 -23.14
C GLY A 203 -5.82 -2.27 -22.44
N ALA A 204 -5.37 -2.07 -21.21
CA ALA A 204 -5.51 -0.81 -20.51
C ALA A 204 -4.35 0.15 -20.79
N ARG A 205 -4.64 1.47 -20.85
CA ARG A 205 -3.60 2.51 -21.02
C ARG A 205 -2.87 2.79 -19.71
N LEU A 206 -3.60 2.70 -18.60
CA LEU A 206 -3.06 2.81 -17.25
C LEU A 206 -3.35 1.51 -16.49
N VAL A 207 -2.43 1.12 -15.62
CA VAL A 207 -2.74 0.14 -14.58
C VAL A 207 -2.44 0.74 -13.22
N VAL A 208 -3.33 0.50 -12.27
CA VAL A 208 -3.17 0.82 -10.85
C VAL A 208 -3.24 -0.47 -10.06
N ILE A 209 -2.21 -0.78 -9.29
CA ILE A 209 -2.25 -1.90 -8.35
C ILE A 209 -2.36 -1.39 -6.92
N LEU A 210 -3.34 -1.94 -6.20
CA LEU A 210 -3.49 -1.86 -4.76
C LEU A 210 -2.80 -3.09 -4.17
N ILE A 211 -1.78 -2.90 -3.35
CA ILE A 211 -0.97 -4.02 -2.85
C ILE A 211 -0.62 -3.84 -1.38
N GLY A 212 -0.68 -4.93 -0.61
CA GLY A 212 -0.20 -4.93 0.77
C GLY A 212 1.30 -4.71 0.84
N GLU A 213 1.71 -3.65 1.51
CA GLU A 213 3.12 -3.32 1.69
C GLU A 213 3.79 -4.24 2.72
N ARG A 214 5.12 -4.18 2.81
CA ARG A 214 5.85 -4.91 3.86
C ARG A 214 5.42 -4.40 5.23
N PRO A 215 4.88 -5.26 6.11
CA PRO A 215 4.46 -4.85 7.44
C PRO A 215 5.60 -4.23 8.24
N GLY A 216 5.37 -3.00 8.71
CA GLY A 216 6.24 -2.34 9.67
C GLY A 216 5.76 -2.59 11.10
N LEU A 217 6.66 -2.40 12.09
CA LEU A 217 6.31 -2.57 13.51
C LEU A 217 5.23 -1.60 14.01
N SER A 218 4.99 -0.51 13.29
CA SER A 218 3.94 0.47 13.59
C SER A 218 2.88 0.54 12.49
N SER A 219 3.02 -0.27 11.42
CA SER A 219 2.17 -0.23 10.24
C SER A 219 2.03 -1.62 9.62
N PRO A 220 1.41 -2.59 10.32
CA PRO A 220 1.20 -3.94 9.79
C PRO A 220 0.18 -3.98 8.64
N ASP A 221 -0.67 -2.97 8.55
CA ASP A 221 -1.83 -2.81 7.69
C ASP A 221 -1.64 -1.77 6.58
N SER A 222 -0.42 -1.49 6.17
CA SER A 222 -0.12 -0.49 5.14
C SER A 222 -0.41 -1.01 3.74
N MET A 223 -1.20 -0.26 2.96
CA MET A 223 -1.46 -0.51 1.54
C MET A 223 -0.67 0.49 0.68
N GLY A 224 -0.09 0.02 -0.42
CA GLY A 224 0.53 0.83 -1.45
C GLY A 224 -0.30 0.85 -2.73
N LEU A 225 -0.28 1.98 -3.42
CA LEU A 225 -0.84 2.16 -4.75
C LEU A 225 0.30 2.41 -5.73
N TYR A 226 0.35 1.65 -6.81
CA TYR A 226 1.34 1.88 -7.86
C TYR A 226 0.64 2.09 -9.19
N LEU A 227 1.01 3.16 -9.89
CA LEU A 227 0.48 3.56 -11.19
C LEU A 227 1.53 3.37 -12.27
N THR A 228 1.15 2.77 -13.40
CA THR A 228 2.01 2.60 -14.56
C THR A 228 1.26 3.01 -15.83
N TRP A 229 1.85 3.90 -16.62
CA TRP A 229 1.36 4.26 -17.96
C TRP A 229 1.86 3.27 -19.00
N MET A 230 0.98 2.88 -19.94
CA MET A 230 1.26 1.91 -21.01
C MET A 230 1.94 0.64 -20.46
N PRO A 231 1.26 -0.08 -19.53
CA PRO A 231 1.81 -1.24 -18.88
C PRO A 231 2.22 -2.31 -19.88
N ARG A 232 3.38 -2.92 -19.62
CA ARG A 232 3.90 -4.06 -20.40
C ARG A 232 4.90 -4.82 -19.55
N VAL A 233 5.02 -6.09 -19.83
CA VAL A 233 6.00 -6.95 -19.16
C VAL A 233 7.43 -6.41 -19.36
N GLY A 234 8.21 -6.38 -18.30
CA GLY A 234 9.63 -5.96 -18.32
C GLY A 234 9.89 -4.51 -17.95
N LEU A 235 8.85 -3.73 -17.63
CA LEU A 235 9.04 -2.37 -17.09
C LEU A 235 9.76 -2.41 -15.73
N SER A 236 10.63 -1.44 -15.51
CA SER A 236 11.32 -1.24 -14.24
C SER A 236 10.48 -0.43 -13.25
N ASP A 237 10.88 -0.42 -11.98
CA ASP A 237 10.19 0.36 -10.94
C ASP A 237 10.27 1.88 -11.18
N ALA A 238 11.26 2.34 -11.95
CA ALA A 238 11.36 3.73 -12.40
C ALA A 238 10.19 4.19 -13.29
N SER A 239 9.46 3.25 -13.89
CA SER A 239 8.28 3.52 -14.72
C SER A 239 6.99 3.70 -13.90
N ARG A 240 7.04 3.54 -12.57
CA ARG A 240 5.88 3.55 -11.68
C ARG A 240 5.88 4.73 -10.74
N ASN A 241 4.73 5.36 -10.57
CA ASN A 241 4.48 6.24 -9.43
C ASN A 241 3.97 5.40 -8.26
N CYS A 242 4.35 5.79 -7.04
CA CYS A 242 3.98 5.10 -5.82
C CYS A 242 3.33 6.07 -4.84
N ILE A 243 2.18 5.67 -4.28
CA ILE A 243 1.56 6.28 -3.11
C ILE A 243 1.60 5.21 -2.02
N SER A 244 2.40 5.41 -1.00
CA SER A 244 2.60 4.43 0.07
C SER A 244 1.94 4.83 1.38
N ASN A 245 1.92 3.90 2.34
CA ASN A 245 1.37 4.08 3.68
C ASN A 245 -0.11 4.48 3.70
N VAL A 246 -0.89 3.93 2.77
CA VAL A 246 -2.34 4.20 2.65
C VAL A 246 -3.08 3.39 3.72
N ARG A 247 -3.53 4.07 4.76
CA ARG A 247 -4.24 3.53 5.92
C ARG A 247 -4.73 4.68 6.82
N PRO A 248 -5.69 4.46 7.75
CA PRO A 248 -6.21 5.54 8.61
C PRO A 248 -5.15 6.25 9.45
N ALA A 249 -4.15 5.51 9.96
CA ALA A 249 -3.06 6.07 10.76
C ALA A 249 -1.83 6.53 9.93
N GLY A 250 -1.94 6.49 8.60
CA GLY A 250 -0.94 6.96 7.64
C GLY A 250 -1.52 8.01 6.71
N LEU A 251 -1.49 7.73 5.40
CA LEU A 251 -2.21 8.54 4.42
C LEU A 251 -3.67 8.05 4.33
N PRO A 252 -4.65 8.88 4.73
CA PRO A 252 -6.08 8.51 4.68
C PRO A 252 -6.52 8.13 3.26
N LEU A 253 -7.50 7.20 3.16
CA LEU A 253 -7.98 6.68 1.87
C LEU A 253 -8.48 7.79 0.93
N ALA A 254 -9.16 8.80 1.46
CA ALA A 254 -9.67 9.92 0.66
C ALA A 254 -8.53 10.75 0.06
N GLU A 255 -7.52 11.10 0.85
CA GLU A 255 -6.35 11.85 0.38
C GLU A 255 -5.52 11.03 -0.61
N ALA A 256 -5.40 9.72 -0.40
CA ALA A 256 -4.75 8.81 -1.34
C ALA A 256 -5.52 8.75 -2.67
N ALA A 257 -6.86 8.74 -2.63
CA ALA A 257 -7.70 8.77 -3.83
C ALA A 257 -7.55 10.08 -4.60
N ASP A 258 -7.49 11.24 -3.90
CA ASP A 258 -7.26 12.54 -4.53
C ASP A 258 -5.91 12.59 -5.26
N LYS A 259 -4.84 12.13 -4.58
CA LYS A 259 -3.50 12.05 -5.18
C LYS A 259 -3.46 11.10 -6.38
N LEU A 260 -4.09 9.93 -6.26
CA LEU A 260 -4.15 8.96 -7.35
C LEU A 260 -4.89 9.52 -8.55
N LEU A 261 -6.05 10.14 -8.37
CA LEU A 261 -6.83 10.74 -9.45
C LEU A 261 -6.03 11.81 -10.18
N TRP A 262 -5.35 12.67 -9.44
CA TRP A 262 -4.46 13.67 -10.02
C TRP A 262 -3.33 13.03 -10.84
N LEU A 263 -2.65 12.03 -10.30
CA LEU A 263 -1.58 11.31 -11.00
C LEU A 263 -2.10 10.60 -12.26
N MET A 264 -3.27 9.98 -12.20
CA MET A 264 -3.90 9.32 -13.33
C MET A 264 -4.23 10.33 -14.44
N THR A 265 -4.81 11.48 -14.09
CA THR A 265 -5.15 12.55 -15.03
C THR A 265 -3.90 13.12 -15.69
N GLU A 266 -2.85 13.41 -14.92
CA GLU A 266 -1.58 13.91 -15.45
C GLU A 266 -0.84 12.86 -16.29
N ALA A 267 -0.86 11.58 -15.88
CA ALA A 267 -0.28 10.50 -16.66
C ALA A 267 -0.97 10.36 -18.02
N ARG A 268 -2.30 10.46 -18.06
CA ARG A 268 -3.11 10.44 -19.29
C ARG A 268 -2.79 11.65 -20.18
N ARG A 269 -2.73 12.86 -19.59
CA ARG A 269 -2.46 14.10 -20.31
C ARG A 269 -1.04 14.14 -20.89
N ARG A 270 -0.04 13.68 -20.14
CA ARG A 270 1.39 13.73 -20.52
C ARG A 270 1.87 12.48 -21.25
N GLY A 271 1.11 11.38 -21.21
CA GLY A 271 1.50 10.09 -21.80
C GLY A 271 2.69 9.42 -21.11
N LEU A 272 2.84 9.59 -19.79
CA LEU A 272 3.98 9.07 -19.05
C LEU A 272 3.64 8.78 -17.59
N SER A 273 4.51 8.00 -16.90
CA SER A 273 4.46 7.74 -15.47
C SER A 273 5.87 7.55 -14.88
N GLY A 274 5.96 7.27 -13.61
CA GLY A 274 7.20 7.00 -12.90
C GLY A 274 8.00 8.26 -12.61
N VAL A 275 9.33 8.16 -12.68
CA VAL A 275 10.25 9.25 -12.30
C VAL A 275 10.08 10.54 -13.11
N ALA A 276 9.49 10.44 -14.30
CA ALA A 276 9.19 11.59 -15.15
C ALA A 276 7.90 12.33 -14.73
N LEU A 277 7.04 11.71 -13.91
CA LEU A 277 5.82 12.29 -13.38
C LEU A 277 5.97 12.53 -11.88
N LYS A 278 6.16 13.77 -11.46
CA LYS A 278 6.26 14.15 -10.05
C LYS A 278 4.88 14.48 -9.49
N ASP A 279 4.66 14.13 -8.21
CA ASP A 279 3.49 14.58 -7.46
C ASP A 279 3.63 16.06 -7.11
N GLU A 280 2.89 16.90 -7.81
CA GLU A 280 2.84 18.37 -7.62
C GLU A 280 1.55 18.80 -6.89
N THR A 281 0.79 17.87 -6.32
CA THR A 281 -0.51 18.16 -5.65
C THR A 281 -0.37 19.19 -4.54
N MET A 282 0.72 19.15 -3.77
CA MET A 282 1.00 20.14 -2.72
C MET A 282 1.30 21.54 -3.27
N GLN A 283 1.89 21.63 -4.45
CA GLN A 283 2.18 22.93 -5.10
C GLN A 283 0.93 23.53 -5.73
N ALA A 284 0.06 22.71 -6.29
CA ALA A 284 -1.22 23.15 -6.87
C ALA A 284 -2.18 23.69 -5.81
N ALA A 285 -2.18 23.12 -4.58
CA ALA A 285 -2.97 23.59 -3.46
C ALA A 285 -2.44 24.89 -2.83
N ALA A 286 -1.14 25.15 -2.99
CA ALA A 286 -0.45 26.32 -2.43
C ALA A 286 -0.37 27.46 -3.44
N GLY A 287 -1.27 27.90 -4.15
CA GLY A 287 -1.31 29.01 -5.14
C GLY A 287 0.04 29.68 -5.46
N PRO A 288 0.23 30.39 -6.54
CA PRO A 288 1.50 31.02 -6.88
C PRO A 288 1.87 32.07 -5.82
N GLY A 289 2.82 31.76 -4.95
CA GLY A 289 3.33 32.74 -3.98
C GLY A 289 3.59 32.21 -2.55
N VAL A 290 3.26 30.96 -2.23
CA VAL A 290 3.64 30.40 -0.93
C VAL A 290 5.05 29.83 -1.00
N LEU A 291 6.01 30.54 -0.43
CA LEU A 291 7.37 30.03 -0.22
C LEU A 291 7.29 28.77 0.66
N PRO A 292 8.10 27.71 0.37
CA PRO A 292 8.14 26.53 1.21
C PRO A 292 8.48 26.95 2.65
N ALA A 293 7.73 26.41 3.60
CA ALA A 293 7.97 26.68 5.03
C ALA A 293 9.45 26.44 5.34
N THR A 294 10.10 27.46 5.86
CA THR A 294 11.49 27.38 6.31
C THR A 294 11.63 26.23 7.29
N SER A 295 12.57 25.33 7.02
CA SER A 295 12.87 24.21 7.92
C SER A 295 13.14 24.75 9.32
N PHE A 296 12.41 24.29 10.33
CA PHE A 296 12.61 24.67 11.73
C PHE A 296 14.01 24.29 12.27
N LEU A 297 14.76 23.49 11.48
CA LEU A 297 16.11 23.04 11.82
C LEU A 297 17.21 23.99 11.34
N LEU A 298 16.87 24.98 10.51
CA LEU A 298 17.84 25.96 10.04
C LEU A 298 17.53 27.32 10.72
N PRO A 299 18.44 27.85 11.60
CA PRO A 299 18.26 29.18 12.11
C PRO A 299 18.27 30.16 10.94
N GLY A 300 17.23 31.03 10.89
CA GLY A 300 17.15 32.07 9.90
C GLY A 300 18.45 32.88 9.87
N ARG A 301 19.01 33.03 8.68
CA ARG A 301 20.13 33.97 8.50
C ARG A 301 19.61 35.37 8.90
N ALA A 302 20.10 35.87 10.01
CA ALA A 302 19.96 37.29 10.34
C ALA A 302 20.72 38.05 9.25
N ASP A 303 20.00 38.86 8.51
CA ASP A 303 20.59 39.80 7.57
C ASP A 303 21.48 40.79 8.36
N ALA A 304 22.75 40.85 7.95
CA ALA A 304 23.69 41.87 8.32
C ALA A 304 23.67 43.03 7.33
#